data_2f6e0cd1900255ba232c1a190de58a21
#
_entry.id   2f6e0cd1900255ba232c1a190de58a21
#
_cell.length_a   1.000
_cell.length_b   1.000
_cell.length_c   1.000
_cell.angle_alpha   90.00
_cell.angle_beta   90.00
_cell.angle_gamma   90.00
#
_symmetry.space_group_name_H-M   'P 1'
#
loop_
_entity.id
_entity.type
_entity.pdbx_description
1 polymer ?
#
loop_
_entity_poly.entity_id
_entity_poly.type
_entity_poly.pdbx_seq_one_letter_code
_entity_poly.pdbx_strand_id
1 'polypeptide(L)'
;IRGTFITPPGADSVQEVRFCIVTGHDYNRRDDSLKGHRIYPAMLGTVPDFYIHTGDIEYYDKPNPWAMTETLMRFKWDRLFALPYQRQFFTEVTTYFMKDDHDALCNDTYPGMQYGMVPFERGIGIFDREQFPSNPKPYKTIRWGRDLQIWLMEGRNFRSPNFLPDGPEKTIWGEEQKAWFFRTIDASDATFKLVISPTPILGPDRENKHDNHANDAFSREGDEIRNFINQFQNIFICCGDRHWQYVTHWKGTSLWEFSCGPGSDVHAGGWDPDDMRPEHRFLRVKGGFLAGKVSRMGEGARLLFQHCDVEG
;
A
#
# COMPACT_ATOMS: atom_id res chain seq x y z
N ILE A 1 0.70 -19.09 -20.95
CA ILE A 1 0.06 -17.86 -20.47
C ILE A 1 0.62 -16.71 -21.29
N ARG A 2 -0.25 -15.82 -21.76
CA ARG A 2 0.13 -14.54 -22.36
C ARG A 2 -0.37 -13.45 -21.42
N GLY A 3 0.41 -12.38 -21.24
CA GLY A 3 0.01 -11.20 -20.51
C GLY A 3 0.46 -9.95 -21.27
N THR A 4 -0.15 -8.83 -20.96
CA THR A 4 0.21 -7.50 -21.48
C THR A 4 0.53 -6.58 -20.33
N PHE A 5 1.37 -5.59 -20.55
CA PHE A 5 1.64 -4.53 -19.60
C PHE A 5 1.89 -3.23 -20.35
N ILE A 6 1.69 -2.12 -19.68
CA ILE A 6 1.98 -0.79 -20.20
C ILE A 6 3.18 -0.25 -19.44
N THR A 7 4.16 0.27 -20.15
CA THR A 7 5.26 1.00 -19.52
C THR A 7 4.84 2.43 -19.21
N PRO A 8 5.35 3.03 -18.12
CA PRO A 8 5.10 4.43 -17.84
C PRO A 8 5.49 5.32 -19.03
N PRO A 9 4.66 6.31 -19.40
CA PRO A 9 5.00 7.28 -20.43
C PRO A 9 6.15 8.17 -19.97
N GLY A 10 6.91 8.73 -20.92
CA GLY A 10 8.02 9.65 -20.62
C GLY A 10 7.57 10.87 -19.82
N ALA A 11 8.49 11.47 -19.04
CA ALA A 11 8.19 12.57 -18.12
C ALA A 11 7.55 13.80 -18.78
N ASP A 12 7.78 14.04 -20.06
CA ASP A 12 7.17 15.15 -20.82
C ASP A 12 5.81 14.79 -21.43
N SER A 13 5.42 13.51 -21.38
CA SER A 13 4.17 13.05 -21.97
C SER A 13 2.96 13.56 -21.19
N VAL A 14 2.01 14.14 -21.92
CA VAL A 14 0.73 14.61 -21.38
C VAL A 14 -0.37 13.66 -21.80
N GLN A 15 -0.83 12.84 -20.89
CA GLN A 15 -1.93 11.90 -21.12
C GLN A 15 -2.75 11.66 -19.86
N GLU A 16 -3.95 11.15 -20.02
CA GLU A 16 -4.74 10.64 -18.91
C GLU A 16 -4.07 9.40 -18.33
N VAL A 17 -4.05 9.30 -17.01
CA VAL A 17 -3.51 8.13 -16.27
C VAL A 17 -4.55 7.69 -15.27
N ARG A 18 -4.91 6.41 -15.31
CA ARG A 18 -5.85 5.77 -14.38
C ARG A 18 -5.13 4.69 -13.58
N PHE A 19 -5.46 4.58 -12.31
CA PHE A 19 -4.84 3.59 -11.44
C PHE A 19 -5.79 3.11 -10.34
N CYS A 20 -5.49 1.92 -9.80
CA CYS A 20 -6.17 1.39 -8.63
C CYS A 20 -5.16 1.07 -7.53
N ILE A 21 -5.55 1.27 -6.26
CA ILE A 21 -4.75 0.95 -5.09
C ILE A 21 -5.61 0.14 -4.12
N VAL A 22 -5.04 -0.94 -3.58
CA VAL A 22 -5.71 -1.80 -2.59
C VAL A 22 -4.74 -2.27 -1.50
N THR A 23 -5.30 -2.83 -0.42
CA THR A 23 -4.58 -3.54 0.64
C THR A 23 -5.34 -4.80 1.05
N GLY A 24 -4.72 -5.68 1.82
CA GLY A 24 -5.39 -6.76 2.56
C GLY A 24 -6.19 -7.76 1.72
N HIS A 25 -5.55 -8.83 1.21
CA HIS A 25 -6.17 -9.90 0.44
C HIS A 25 -6.06 -11.26 1.15
N ASP A 26 -6.72 -11.42 2.29
CA ASP A 26 -6.74 -12.74 2.94
C ASP A 26 -7.46 -13.77 2.04
N TYR A 27 -6.70 -14.77 1.58
CA TYR A 27 -7.21 -15.85 0.75
C TYR A 27 -8.45 -16.53 1.34
N ASN A 28 -8.52 -16.66 2.68
CA ASN A 28 -9.63 -17.29 3.37
C ASN A 28 -10.89 -16.41 3.42
N ARG A 29 -10.73 -15.11 3.18
CA ARG A 29 -11.81 -14.09 3.24
C ARG A 29 -12.17 -13.54 1.86
N ARG A 30 -11.83 -14.27 0.78
CA ARG A 30 -12.24 -13.90 -0.58
C ARG A 30 -13.76 -14.01 -0.77
N ASP A 31 -14.33 -13.14 -1.56
CA ASP A 31 -15.80 -13.06 -1.78
C ASP A 31 -16.34 -14.26 -2.56
N ASP A 32 -15.56 -14.79 -3.49
CA ASP A 32 -15.90 -15.97 -4.28
C ASP A 32 -14.89 -17.09 -3.99
N SER A 33 -15.38 -18.19 -3.43
CA SER A 33 -14.53 -19.31 -3.01
C SER A 33 -13.76 -19.98 -4.16
N LEU A 34 -14.28 -19.90 -5.38
CA LEU A 34 -13.72 -20.53 -6.57
C LEU A 34 -12.94 -19.54 -7.45
N LYS A 35 -13.39 -18.29 -7.54
CA LYS A 35 -12.87 -17.32 -8.48
C LYS A 35 -11.93 -16.29 -7.84
N GLY A 36 -12.06 -15.99 -6.53
CA GLY A 36 -11.22 -15.05 -5.81
C GLY A 36 -11.93 -13.80 -5.33
N HIS A 37 -11.23 -12.67 -5.30
CA HIS A 37 -11.76 -11.40 -4.81
C HIS A 37 -12.48 -10.64 -5.94
N ARG A 38 -13.72 -10.21 -5.68
CA ARG A 38 -14.58 -9.51 -6.67
C ARG A 38 -14.06 -8.16 -7.09
N ILE A 39 -13.21 -7.53 -6.28
CA ILE A 39 -12.59 -6.25 -6.66
C ILE A 39 -11.79 -6.33 -7.97
N TYR A 40 -11.20 -7.49 -8.32
CA TYR A 40 -10.39 -7.62 -9.54
C TYR A 40 -11.19 -7.40 -10.82
N PRO A 41 -12.34 -8.09 -11.08
CA PRO A 41 -13.17 -7.74 -12.22
C PRO A 41 -13.76 -6.33 -12.14
N ALA A 42 -14.08 -5.80 -10.93
CA ALA A 42 -14.53 -4.42 -10.78
C ALA A 42 -13.44 -3.42 -11.18
N MET A 43 -12.20 -3.61 -10.73
CA MET A 43 -11.05 -2.77 -11.13
C MET A 43 -10.76 -2.86 -12.63
N LEU A 44 -10.86 -4.02 -13.26
CA LEU A 44 -10.74 -4.15 -14.72
C LEU A 44 -11.75 -3.27 -15.45
N GLY A 45 -12.97 -3.14 -14.92
CA GLY A 45 -14.01 -2.25 -15.45
C GLY A 45 -13.62 -0.76 -15.44
N THR A 46 -12.68 -0.35 -14.59
CA THR A 46 -12.17 1.03 -14.56
C THR A 46 -11.08 1.30 -15.61
N VAL A 47 -10.59 0.26 -16.29
CA VAL A 47 -9.53 0.30 -17.31
C VAL A 47 -8.27 1.01 -16.76
N PRO A 48 -7.63 0.49 -15.70
CA PRO A 48 -6.47 1.14 -15.10
C PRO A 48 -5.21 0.92 -15.94
N ASP A 49 -4.38 1.95 -16.05
CA ASP A 49 -3.04 1.84 -16.66
C ASP A 49 -2.09 1.07 -15.74
N PHE A 50 -2.28 1.20 -14.43
CA PHE A 50 -1.54 0.43 -13.44
C PHE A 50 -2.32 0.21 -12.15
N TYR A 51 -1.82 -0.71 -11.36
CA TYR A 51 -2.36 -1.12 -10.08
C TYR A 51 -1.24 -1.18 -9.03
N ILE A 52 -1.57 -0.83 -7.80
CA ILE A 52 -0.66 -0.94 -6.66
C ILE A 52 -1.33 -1.77 -5.56
N HIS A 53 -0.62 -2.76 -5.07
CA HIS A 53 -0.96 -3.45 -3.83
C HIS A 53 -0.03 -3.00 -2.71
N THR A 54 -0.59 -2.47 -1.63
CA THR A 54 0.19 -1.85 -0.56
C THR A 54 0.69 -2.81 0.51
N GLY A 55 0.45 -4.11 0.36
CA GLY A 55 0.83 -5.15 1.31
C GLY A 55 -0.36 -5.94 1.84
N ASP A 56 -0.07 -6.96 2.65
CA ASP A 56 -1.06 -7.94 3.09
C ASP A 56 -1.73 -8.69 1.93
N ILE A 57 -0.91 -9.06 0.95
CA ILE A 57 -1.36 -9.80 -0.23
C ILE A 57 -1.62 -11.26 0.13
N GLU A 58 -0.75 -11.85 0.95
CA GLU A 58 -0.89 -13.19 1.49
C GLU A 58 -0.50 -13.23 2.97
N TYR A 59 -1.23 -14.01 3.73
CA TYR A 59 -1.08 -14.12 5.19
C TYR A 59 -0.40 -15.42 5.57
N TYR A 60 0.91 -15.45 5.78
CA TYR A 60 1.64 -16.65 6.19
C TYR A 60 1.19 -17.18 7.56
N ASP A 61 0.81 -16.27 8.44
CA ASP A 61 0.38 -16.51 9.81
C ASP A 61 -1.15 -16.66 9.97
N LYS A 62 -1.84 -17.09 8.92
CA LYS A 62 -3.25 -17.50 8.96
C LYS A 62 -3.40 -18.98 8.57
N PRO A 63 -4.45 -19.66 9.08
CA PRO A 63 -4.67 -21.09 8.82
C PRO A 63 -4.91 -21.42 7.35
N ASN A 64 -4.92 -22.72 7.05
CA ASN A 64 -5.21 -23.32 5.76
C ASN A 64 -4.18 -23.01 4.64
N PRO A 65 -2.91 -23.37 4.86
CA PRO A 65 -2.20 -23.78 6.07
C PRO A 65 -1.55 -22.59 6.80
N TRP A 66 -1.14 -22.80 8.06
CA TRP A 66 -0.12 -21.96 8.70
C TRP A 66 1.20 -22.17 7.96
N ALA A 67 1.78 -21.14 7.37
CA ALA A 67 2.96 -21.27 6.51
C ALA A 67 4.26 -21.19 7.31
N MET A 68 4.47 -22.17 8.20
CA MET A 68 5.64 -22.24 9.09
C MET A 68 6.93 -22.74 8.41
N THR A 69 6.92 -22.96 7.10
CA THR A 69 8.08 -23.34 6.28
C THR A 69 8.09 -22.56 4.97
N GLU A 70 9.25 -22.38 4.35
CA GLU A 70 9.39 -21.70 3.06
C GLU A 70 8.53 -22.37 1.96
N THR A 71 8.44 -23.70 1.96
CA THR A 71 7.59 -24.43 0.99
C THR A 71 6.13 -24.07 1.13
N LEU A 72 5.62 -23.92 2.37
CA LEU A 72 4.24 -23.52 2.60
C LEU A 72 4.00 -22.05 2.27
N MET A 73 4.99 -21.17 2.47
CA MET A 73 4.91 -19.78 2.02
C MET A 73 4.77 -19.70 0.50
N ARG A 74 5.63 -20.40 -0.26
CA ARG A 74 5.52 -20.46 -1.72
C ARG A 74 4.19 -21.07 -2.18
N PHE A 75 3.72 -22.14 -1.55
CA PHE A 75 2.40 -22.71 -1.84
C PHE A 75 1.27 -21.69 -1.70
N LYS A 76 1.34 -20.82 -0.69
CA LYS A 76 0.32 -19.78 -0.49
C LYS A 76 0.31 -18.76 -1.63
N TRP A 77 1.45 -18.34 -2.13
CA TRP A 77 1.55 -17.50 -3.32
C TRP A 77 0.99 -18.18 -4.56
N ASP A 78 1.39 -19.43 -4.81
CA ASP A 78 0.93 -20.20 -5.97
C ASP A 78 -0.60 -20.32 -6.00
N ARG A 79 -1.22 -20.65 -4.87
CA ARG A 79 -2.68 -20.78 -4.79
C ARG A 79 -3.41 -19.44 -4.98
N LEU A 80 -2.85 -18.34 -4.47
CA LEU A 80 -3.45 -17.02 -4.60
C LEU A 80 -3.46 -16.58 -6.07
N PHE A 81 -2.32 -16.68 -6.75
CA PHE A 81 -2.22 -16.30 -8.17
C PHE A 81 -2.87 -17.29 -9.14
N ALA A 82 -3.21 -18.50 -8.67
CA ALA A 82 -4.02 -19.45 -9.43
C ALA A 82 -5.51 -19.08 -9.49
N LEU A 83 -6.00 -18.22 -8.60
CA LEU A 83 -7.41 -17.79 -8.59
C LEU A 83 -7.77 -17.07 -9.89
N PRO A 84 -8.91 -17.42 -10.52
CA PRO A 84 -9.29 -16.93 -11.85
C PRO A 84 -9.31 -15.40 -11.97
N TYR A 85 -9.89 -14.68 -11.00
CA TYR A 85 -9.99 -13.23 -11.04
C TYR A 85 -8.63 -12.55 -10.94
N GLN A 86 -7.77 -13.00 -9.98
CA GLN A 86 -6.42 -12.51 -9.83
C GLN A 86 -5.58 -12.79 -11.07
N ARG A 87 -5.64 -14.03 -11.57
CA ARG A 87 -4.90 -14.45 -12.75
C ARG A 87 -5.26 -13.61 -13.98
N GLN A 88 -6.56 -13.37 -14.23
CA GLN A 88 -6.99 -12.51 -15.31
C GLN A 88 -6.42 -11.11 -15.15
N PHE A 89 -6.64 -10.48 -14.00
CA PHE A 89 -6.22 -9.11 -13.72
C PHE A 89 -4.72 -8.92 -13.92
N PHE A 90 -3.90 -9.78 -13.33
CA PHE A 90 -2.43 -9.67 -13.39
C PHE A 90 -1.84 -10.03 -14.76
N THR A 91 -2.61 -10.60 -15.67
CA THR A 91 -2.19 -10.76 -17.06
C THR A 91 -2.51 -9.56 -17.96
N GLU A 92 -3.36 -8.63 -17.50
CA GLU A 92 -3.85 -7.50 -18.28
C GLU A 92 -3.37 -6.14 -17.77
N VAL A 93 -3.03 -6.01 -16.46
CA VAL A 93 -2.74 -4.73 -15.81
C VAL A 93 -1.30 -4.68 -15.31
N THR A 94 -0.59 -3.60 -15.59
CA THR A 94 0.72 -3.31 -15.00
C THR A 94 0.61 -3.22 -13.48
N THR A 95 1.39 -4.01 -12.74
CA THR A 95 1.22 -4.16 -11.30
C THR A 95 2.49 -3.82 -10.54
N TYR A 96 2.32 -3.07 -9.45
CA TYR A 96 3.34 -2.79 -8.45
C TYR A 96 2.91 -3.43 -7.13
N PHE A 97 3.74 -4.34 -6.64
CA PHE A 97 3.53 -4.98 -5.35
C PHE A 97 4.44 -4.38 -4.29
N MET A 98 3.86 -4.07 -3.15
CA MET A 98 4.55 -3.74 -1.92
C MET A 98 4.22 -4.80 -0.89
N LYS A 99 5.07 -5.00 0.11
CA LYS A 99 4.79 -5.91 1.22
C LYS A 99 4.40 -5.17 2.47
N ASP A 100 3.68 -5.85 3.33
CA ASP A 100 3.52 -5.48 4.72
C ASP A 100 3.96 -6.66 5.62
N ASP A 101 3.49 -6.74 6.84
CA ASP A 101 4.00 -7.70 7.83
C ASP A 101 3.63 -9.16 7.51
N HIS A 102 2.40 -9.42 7.11
CA HIS A 102 1.91 -10.77 6.81
C HIS A 102 2.56 -11.39 5.57
N ASP A 103 2.93 -10.57 4.58
CA ASP A 103 3.68 -11.00 3.38
C ASP A 103 5.17 -11.18 3.66
N ALA A 104 5.68 -10.47 4.67
CA ALA A 104 7.08 -10.53 5.05
C ALA A 104 7.35 -11.75 5.92
N LEU A 105 6.55 -11.98 6.96
CA LEU A 105 6.69 -13.11 7.86
C LEU A 105 5.41 -13.41 8.68
N CYS A 106 4.98 -12.48 9.54
CA CYS A 106 3.80 -12.59 10.42
C CYS A 106 3.44 -11.21 10.99
N ASN A 107 2.30 -11.13 11.67
CA ASN A 107 1.81 -9.88 12.27
C ASN A 107 2.91 -9.11 13.03
N ASP A 108 2.99 -7.81 12.78
CA ASP A 108 3.96 -6.88 13.38
C ASP A 108 5.43 -7.23 13.14
N THR A 109 5.75 -7.88 12.03
CA THR A 109 7.10 -8.39 11.75
C THR A 109 8.15 -7.28 11.64
N TYR A 110 9.35 -7.55 12.13
CA TYR A 110 10.54 -6.70 12.08
C TYR A 110 11.82 -7.54 11.93
N PRO A 111 12.98 -6.96 11.55
CA PRO A 111 14.26 -7.65 11.41
C PRO A 111 14.66 -8.45 12.66
N GLY A 112 15.06 -9.69 12.44
CA GLY A 112 15.47 -10.62 13.50
C GLY A 112 14.35 -11.50 14.05
N MET A 113 13.11 -11.35 13.62
CA MET A 113 12.03 -12.28 13.97
C MET A 113 12.14 -13.62 13.25
N GLN A 114 11.44 -14.60 13.79
CA GLN A 114 11.27 -15.92 13.18
C GLN A 114 9.81 -16.36 13.30
N TYR A 115 9.29 -16.98 12.25
CA TYR A 115 7.96 -17.60 12.24
C TYR A 115 8.07 -19.07 11.82
N GLY A 116 7.71 -19.97 12.73
CA GLY A 116 7.95 -21.39 12.53
C GLY A 116 9.45 -21.69 12.29
N MET A 117 9.78 -22.26 11.14
CA MET A 117 11.16 -22.55 10.73
C MET A 117 11.78 -21.45 9.84
N VAL A 118 11.08 -20.33 9.61
CA VAL A 118 11.50 -19.31 8.65
C VAL A 118 11.98 -18.06 9.40
N PRO A 119 13.27 -17.71 9.32
CA PRO A 119 13.78 -16.44 9.82
C PRO A 119 13.35 -15.28 8.91
N PHE A 120 13.36 -14.07 9.45
CA PHE A 120 12.95 -12.84 8.79
C PHE A 120 13.55 -12.66 7.39
N GLU A 121 14.87 -12.82 7.27
CA GLU A 121 15.58 -12.62 6.00
C GLU A 121 15.14 -13.60 4.89
N ARG A 122 14.65 -14.77 5.28
CA ARG A 122 14.11 -15.76 4.34
C ARG A 122 12.70 -15.41 3.93
N GLY A 123 11.85 -14.94 4.86
CA GLY A 123 10.50 -14.43 4.55
C GLY A 123 10.56 -13.24 3.58
N ILE A 124 11.37 -12.23 3.92
CA ILE A 124 11.67 -11.10 3.03
C ILE A 124 12.23 -11.57 1.68
N GLY A 125 13.12 -12.55 1.68
CA GLY A 125 13.72 -13.08 0.45
C GLY A 125 12.71 -13.75 -0.48
N ILE A 126 11.69 -14.39 0.05
CA ILE A 126 10.61 -14.97 -0.77
C ILE A 126 9.86 -13.84 -1.47
N PHE A 127 9.51 -12.77 -0.77
CA PHE A 127 8.86 -11.60 -1.38
C PHE A 127 9.78 -10.87 -2.37
N ASP A 128 10.90 -10.34 -1.90
CA ASP A 128 11.75 -9.38 -2.62
C ASP A 128 12.59 -10.00 -3.75
N ARG A 129 12.80 -11.31 -3.77
CA ARG A 129 13.66 -12.00 -4.73
C ARG A 129 12.96 -13.07 -5.57
N GLU A 130 11.94 -13.72 -5.01
CA GLU A 130 11.28 -14.84 -5.69
C GLU A 130 9.96 -14.43 -6.30
N GLN A 131 9.08 -13.72 -5.55
CA GLN A 131 7.76 -13.33 -6.02
C GLN A 131 7.79 -12.00 -6.79
N PHE A 132 8.38 -10.96 -6.20
CA PHE A 132 8.38 -9.61 -6.76
C PHE A 132 9.79 -9.02 -6.75
N PRO A 133 10.70 -9.48 -7.62
CA PRO A 133 12.09 -9.02 -7.61
C PRO A 133 12.20 -7.51 -7.65
N SER A 134 12.79 -6.93 -6.61
CA SER A 134 13.01 -5.50 -6.48
C SER A 134 14.51 -5.23 -6.45
N ASN A 135 15.03 -4.53 -7.46
CA ASN A 135 16.45 -4.30 -7.63
C ASN A 135 16.70 -2.82 -8.00
N PRO A 136 17.68 -2.15 -7.37
CA PRO A 136 18.54 -2.64 -6.29
C PRO A 136 17.90 -2.52 -4.90
N LYS A 137 16.84 -1.71 -4.73
CA LYS A 137 16.21 -1.40 -3.44
C LYS A 137 14.74 -1.83 -3.43
N PRO A 138 14.18 -2.18 -2.25
CA PRO A 138 12.77 -2.56 -2.11
C PRO A 138 11.80 -1.37 -2.17
N TYR A 139 12.31 -0.15 -2.20
CA TYR A 139 11.56 1.09 -2.41
C TYR A 139 11.94 1.75 -3.73
N LYS A 140 11.01 2.48 -4.35
CA LYS A 140 11.26 3.10 -5.64
C LYS A 140 10.32 4.29 -5.91
N THR A 141 10.71 5.13 -6.87
CA THR A 141 9.81 6.14 -7.45
C THR A 141 9.64 5.88 -8.94
N ILE A 142 8.44 6.13 -9.44
CA ILE A 142 8.08 5.89 -10.84
C ILE A 142 7.33 7.11 -11.36
N ARG A 143 7.81 7.65 -12.48
CA ARG A 143 7.17 8.77 -13.17
C ARG A 143 6.15 8.26 -14.18
N TRP A 144 4.90 8.72 -14.09
CA TRP A 144 3.81 8.45 -15.03
C TRP A 144 3.44 9.71 -15.80
N GLY A 145 4.21 10.02 -16.85
CA GLY A 145 4.04 11.25 -17.62
C GLY A 145 4.41 12.52 -16.86
N ARG A 146 3.97 13.65 -17.37
CA ARG A 146 4.27 14.96 -16.77
C ARG A 146 3.62 15.14 -15.39
N ASP A 147 2.41 14.65 -15.23
CA ASP A 147 1.56 15.09 -14.14
C ASP A 147 1.58 14.19 -12.91
N LEU A 148 2.08 12.95 -12.99
CA LEU A 148 2.04 12.01 -11.90
C LEU A 148 3.41 11.39 -11.62
N GLN A 149 3.82 11.40 -10.36
CA GLN A 149 4.93 10.59 -9.84
C GLN A 149 4.50 9.89 -8.57
N ILE A 150 4.85 8.61 -8.44
CA ILE A 150 4.52 7.78 -7.29
C ILE A 150 5.80 7.37 -6.56
N TRP A 151 5.74 7.28 -5.24
CA TRP A 151 6.78 6.74 -4.36
C TRP A 151 6.22 5.53 -3.65
N LEU A 152 6.79 4.36 -3.91
CA LEU A 152 6.47 3.11 -3.23
C LEU A 152 7.42 2.94 -2.05
N MET A 153 6.90 3.11 -0.84
CA MET A 153 7.68 3.07 0.39
C MET A 153 7.74 1.64 0.94
N GLU A 154 8.85 1.33 1.57
CA GLU A 154 9.07 0.04 2.22
C GLU A 154 8.96 0.20 3.74
N GLY A 155 8.22 -0.68 4.41
CA GLY A 155 7.88 -0.54 5.82
C GLY A 155 8.39 -1.65 6.75
N ARG A 156 9.10 -2.67 6.25
CA ARG A 156 9.47 -3.85 7.05
C ARG A 156 10.96 -4.16 7.12
N ASN A 157 11.73 -3.90 6.04
CA ASN A 157 13.15 -4.26 5.98
C ASN A 157 14.03 -3.50 6.98
N PHE A 158 13.64 -2.29 7.34
CA PHE A 158 14.44 -1.38 8.16
C PHE A 158 13.81 -1.08 9.52
N ARG A 159 12.68 -1.70 9.79
CA ARG A 159 11.80 -1.37 10.90
C ARG A 159 12.39 -1.74 12.26
N SER A 160 12.32 -0.82 13.19
CA SER A 160 12.50 -1.09 14.61
C SER A 160 11.33 -1.86 15.22
N PRO A 161 11.54 -2.71 16.23
CA PRO A 161 10.46 -3.36 16.96
C PRO A 161 9.44 -2.36 17.54
N ASN A 162 8.15 -2.68 17.47
CA ASN A 162 7.08 -1.80 17.95
C ASN A 162 7.21 -1.44 19.44
N PHE A 163 7.69 -2.38 20.27
CA PHE A 163 7.79 -2.23 21.73
C PHE A 163 8.94 -1.34 22.20
N LEU A 164 9.88 -0.97 21.32
CA LEU A 164 10.93 -0.03 21.70
C LEU A 164 10.33 1.36 21.96
N PRO A 165 10.89 2.13 22.91
CA PRO A 165 10.51 3.53 23.09
C PRO A 165 10.68 4.35 21.82
N ASP A 166 9.78 5.29 21.57
CA ASP A 166 9.98 6.24 20.48
C ASP A 166 11.21 7.13 20.74
N GLY A 167 11.95 7.43 19.70
CA GLY A 167 13.20 8.17 19.83
C GLY A 167 13.98 8.29 18.53
N PRO A 168 15.17 8.90 18.55
CA PRO A 168 15.94 9.20 17.34
C PRO A 168 16.40 7.96 16.56
N GLU A 169 16.59 6.84 17.25
CA GLU A 169 17.05 5.58 16.65
C GLU A 169 15.90 4.68 16.22
N LYS A 170 14.65 5.02 16.56
CA LYS A 170 13.50 4.22 16.21
C LYS A 170 12.92 4.65 14.87
N THR A 171 12.78 3.70 13.95
CA THR A 171 12.41 3.97 12.56
C THR A 171 11.52 2.88 11.97
N ILE A 172 10.72 3.23 10.99
CA ILE A 172 10.05 2.32 10.07
C ILE A 172 10.80 2.29 8.74
N TRP A 173 11.18 3.45 8.21
CA TRP A 173 11.76 3.56 6.89
C TRP A 173 13.28 3.38 6.85
N GLY A 174 13.97 3.56 7.97
CA GLY A 174 15.41 3.62 8.02
C GLY A 174 15.97 4.91 7.40
N GLU A 175 17.17 5.30 7.81
CA GLU A 175 17.76 6.58 7.40
C GLU A 175 18.00 6.67 5.89
N GLU A 176 18.47 5.60 5.27
CA GLU A 176 18.79 5.62 3.84
C GLU A 176 17.55 5.87 2.97
N GLN A 177 16.45 5.15 3.24
CA GLN A 177 15.20 5.32 2.51
C GLN A 177 14.62 6.73 2.76
N LYS A 178 14.62 7.20 4.01
CA LYS A 178 14.12 8.52 4.37
C LYS A 178 14.91 9.64 3.66
N ALA A 179 16.24 9.58 3.68
CA ALA A 179 17.08 10.53 2.96
C ALA A 179 16.86 10.47 1.43
N TRP A 180 16.68 9.28 0.88
CA TRP A 180 16.34 9.10 -0.53
C TRP A 180 14.97 9.71 -0.85
N PHE A 181 13.96 9.47 -0.01
CA PHE A 181 12.62 10.01 -0.18
C PHE A 181 12.63 11.54 -0.19
N PHE A 182 13.25 12.17 0.80
CA PHE A 182 13.35 13.63 0.87
C PHE A 182 14.03 14.22 -0.37
N ARG A 183 15.18 13.68 -0.76
CA ARG A 183 15.90 14.14 -1.94
C ARG A 183 15.10 13.99 -3.23
N THR A 184 14.38 12.89 -3.40
CA THR A 184 13.66 12.62 -4.65
C THR A 184 12.31 13.35 -4.72
N ILE A 185 11.66 13.62 -3.61
CA ILE A 185 10.48 14.51 -3.54
C ILE A 185 10.87 15.94 -3.91
N ASP A 186 11.95 16.46 -3.32
CA ASP A 186 12.45 17.81 -3.57
C ASP A 186 12.84 18.01 -5.05
N ALA A 187 13.47 17.01 -5.66
CA ALA A 187 13.87 17.04 -7.06
C ALA A 187 12.72 16.83 -8.07
N SER A 188 11.51 16.49 -7.61
CA SER A 188 10.40 16.16 -8.50
C SER A 188 9.65 17.38 -8.99
N ASP A 189 9.52 17.52 -10.30
CA ASP A 189 8.69 18.53 -10.99
C ASP A 189 7.29 18.01 -11.37
N ALA A 190 6.89 16.81 -10.93
CA ALA A 190 5.56 16.27 -11.20
C ALA A 190 4.47 17.15 -10.58
N THR A 191 3.38 17.37 -11.32
CA THR A 191 2.22 18.15 -10.85
C THR A 191 1.62 17.53 -9.59
N PHE A 192 1.46 16.20 -9.55
CA PHE A 192 0.96 15.44 -8.41
C PHE A 192 2.00 14.41 -7.96
N LYS A 193 2.20 14.34 -6.66
CA LYS A 193 3.10 13.40 -5.98
C LYS A 193 2.28 12.48 -5.09
N LEU A 194 2.36 11.16 -5.31
CA LEU A 194 1.67 10.18 -4.48
C LEU A 194 2.68 9.37 -3.66
N VAL A 195 2.58 9.48 -2.35
CA VAL A 195 3.33 8.66 -1.40
C VAL A 195 2.47 7.44 -1.06
N ILE A 196 2.91 6.27 -1.51
CA ILE A 196 2.23 5.01 -1.24
C ILE A 196 2.95 4.33 -0.08
N SER A 197 2.27 4.19 1.05
CA SER A 197 2.82 3.62 2.27
C SER A 197 2.09 2.31 2.63
N PRO A 198 2.80 1.26 3.06
CA PRO A 198 2.12 0.06 3.58
C PRO A 198 1.23 0.37 4.77
N THR A 199 1.61 1.34 5.61
CA THR A 199 0.91 1.70 6.85
C THR A 199 0.57 3.19 6.90
N PRO A 200 -0.37 3.64 7.76
CA PRO A 200 -0.74 5.05 7.91
C PRO A 200 0.42 5.97 8.29
N ILE A 201 0.37 7.21 7.78
CA ILE A 201 1.29 8.31 8.14
C ILE A 201 0.55 9.42 8.89
N LEU A 202 -0.71 9.68 8.53
CA LEU A 202 -1.54 10.69 9.19
C LEU A 202 -2.54 10.09 10.19
N GLY A 203 -3.18 8.98 9.86
CA GLY A 203 -4.26 8.41 10.66
C GLY A 203 -5.58 9.21 10.56
N PRO A 204 -6.41 9.26 11.62
CA PRO A 204 -6.18 8.66 12.93
C PRO A 204 -6.22 7.13 12.94
N ASP A 205 -5.63 6.52 13.96
CA ASP A 205 -5.63 5.09 14.15
C ASP A 205 -6.17 4.73 15.55
N ARG A 206 -6.35 3.43 15.79
CA ARG A 206 -6.80 2.88 17.06
C ARG A 206 -5.78 3.17 18.16
N GLU A 207 -6.24 3.54 19.34
CA GLU A 207 -5.40 3.90 20.49
C GLU A 207 -4.47 2.76 20.96
N ASN A 208 -4.88 1.51 20.72
CA ASN A 208 -4.11 0.33 21.13
C ASN A 208 -3.11 -0.14 20.05
N LYS A 209 -2.94 0.61 18.96
CA LYS A 209 -1.97 0.30 17.91
C LYS A 209 -0.68 1.09 18.12
N HIS A 210 0.45 0.42 17.85
CA HIS A 210 1.79 0.95 18.05
C HIS A 210 2.71 0.58 16.88
N ASP A 211 2.19 0.61 15.65
CA ASP A 211 2.77 -0.05 14.49
C ASP A 211 3.00 0.86 13.27
N ASN A 212 2.69 2.16 13.37
CA ASN A 212 2.81 3.07 12.23
C ASN A 212 3.16 4.51 12.64
N HIS A 213 3.40 5.38 11.66
CA HIS A 213 3.77 6.77 11.88
C HIS A 213 2.65 7.65 12.45
N ALA A 214 1.40 7.19 12.37
CA ALA A 214 0.24 7.95 12.86
C ALA A 214 0.01 7.77 14.35
N ASN A 215 0.74 6.87 15.02
CA ASN A 215 0.58 6.60 16.45
C ASN A 215 1.87 6.88 17.25
N ASP A 216 1.75 6.86 18.58
CA ASP A 216 2.79 7.31 19.50
C ASP A 216 4.11 6.54 19.38
N ALA A 217 4.06 5.28 18.94
CA ALA A 217 5.25 4.45 18.91
C ALA A 217 6.29 4.87 17.87
N PHE A 218 5.88 5.58 16.82
CA PHE A 218 6.78 6.10 15.77
C PHE A 218 6.47 7.57 15.44
N SER A 219 5.97 8.30 16.43
CA SER A 219 5.52 9.69 16.23
C SER A 219 6.65 10.61 15.80
N ARG A 220 7.86 10.43 16.33
CA ARG A 220 9.04 11.24 16.00
C ARG A 220 9.40 11.15 14.50
N GLU A 221 9.53 9.94 13.96
CA GLU A 221 9.79 9.77 12.52
C GLU A 221 8.58 10.24 11.70
N GLY A 222 7.36 9.94 12.17
CA GLY A 222 6.13 10.42 11.57
C GLY A 222 6.07 11.95 11.48
N ASP A 223 6.42 12.67 12.55
CA ASP A 223 6.47 14.14 12.56
C ASP A 223 7.52 14.69 11.60
N GLU A 224 8.69 14.08 11.53
CA GLU A 224 9.73 14.45 10.57
C GLU A 224 9.23 14.35 9.12
N ILE A 225 8.58 13.22 8.79
CA ILE A 225 8.02 12.99 7.46
C ILE A 225 6.89 13.98 7.17
N ARG A 226 5.93 14.14 8.08
CA ARG A 226 4.79 15.06 7.94
C ARG A 226 5.25 16.51 7.77
N ASN A 227 6.19 16.97 8.58
CA ASN A 227 6.75 18.32 8.47
C ASN A 227 7.47 18.56 7.15
N PHE A 228 8.17 17.54 6.63
CA PHE A 228 8.84 17.64 5.33
C PHE A 228 7.81 17.71 4.20
N ILE A 229 6.87 16.77 4.10
CA ILE A 229 5.91 16.74 2.98
C ILE A 229 4.94 17.93 2.99
N ASN A 230 4.65 18.52 4.16
CA ASN A 230 3.79 19.71 4.28
C ASN A 230 4.40 20.99 3.65
N GLN A 231 5.66 20.97 3.27
CA GLN A 231 6.31 22.08 2.55
C GLN A 231 5.95 22.09 1.05
N PHE A 232 5.37 21.00 0.54
CA PHE A 232 5.05 20.83 -0.87
C PHE A 232 3.54 20.92 -1.13
N GLN A 233 3.20 21.43 -2.31
CA GLN A 233 1.83 21.39 -2.81
C GLN A 233 1.57 20.11 -3.61
N ASN A 234 0.30 19.68 -3.68
CA ASN A 234 -0.14 18.56 -4.51
C ASN A 234 0.57 17.22 -4.18
N ILE A 235 0.91 17.01 -2.91
CA ILE A 235 1.38 15.75 -2.38
C ILE A 235 0.26 15.06 -1.60
N PHE A 236 0.06 13.77 -1.83
CA PHE A 236 -1.01 12.98 -1.25
C PHE A 236 -0.46 11.64 -0.77
N ILE A 237 -1.01 11.12 0.32
CA ILE A 237 -0.64 9.81 0.88
C ILE A 237 -1.75 8.83 0.58
N CYS A 238 -1.39 7.62 0.12
CA CYS A 238 -2.29 6.48 0.05
C CYS A 238 -1.70 5.37 0.91
N CYS A 239 -2.48 4.80 1.83
CA CYS A 239 -1.97 3.81 2.77
C CYS A 239 -2.74 2.50 2.77
N GLY A 240 -2.07 1.45 3.22
CA GLY A 240 -2.58 0.10 3.48
C GLY A 240 -2.78 -0.21 4.96
N ASP A 241 -2.64 -1.50 5.30
CA ASP A 241 -2.73 -2.10 6.63
C ASP A 241 -4.13 -1.97 7.28
N ARG A 242 -4.80 -0.83 7.12
CA ARG A 242 -6.11 -0.62 7.73
C ARG A 242 -7.22 -1.22 6.88
N HIS A 243 -7.97 -2.13 7.50
CA HIS A 243 -9.04 -2.89 6.84
C HIS A 243 -10.37 -2.11 6.81
N TRP A 244 -10.29 -0.79 6.60
CA TRP A 244 -11.41 0.12 6.35
C TRP A 244 -10.96 1.28 5.46
N GLN A 245 -11.90 1.88 4.77
CA GLN A 245 -11.64 3.01 3.90
C GLN A 245 -11.86 4.33 4.65
N TYR A 246 -10.92 5.25 4.50
CA TYR A 246 -11.07 6.62 5.02
C TYR A 246 -10.34 7.65 4.18
N VAL A 247 -10.75 8.89 4.34
CA VAL A 247 -10.01 10.07 3.90
C VAL A 247 -9.75 10.95 5.12
N THR A 248 -8.50 11.28 5.33
CA THR A 248 -8.07 12.21 6.38
C THR A 248 -7.51 13.49 5.78
N HIS A 249 -7.84 14.60 6.40
CA HIS A 249 -7.21 15.90 6.14
C HIS A 249 -6.74 16.52 7.45
N TRP A 250 -5.45 16.73 7.59
CA TRP A 250 -4.93 17.40 8.76
C TRP A 250 -5.23 18.89 8.72
N LYS A 251 -5.99 19.32 9.72
CA LYS A 251 -6.42 20.73 9.85
C LYS A 251 -5.21 21.67 9.91
N GLY A 252 -5.24 22.72 9.10
CA GLY A 252 -4.18 23.72 9.04
C GLY A 252 -2.96 23.33 8.20
N THR A 253 -3.03 22.21 7.48
CA THR A 253 -1.99 21.73 6.58
C THR A 253 -2.54 21.45 5.19
N SER A 254 -1.65 21.13 4.23
CA SER A 254 -2.02 20.64 2.90
C SER A 254 -2.10 19.11 2.82
N LEU A 255 -1.97 18.38 3.94
CA LEU A 255 -1.80 16.94 3.97
C LEU A 255 -3.13 16.20 3.93
N TRP A 256 -3.20 15.24 2.99
CA TRP A 256 -4.31 14.32 2.81
C TRP A 256 -3.81 12.89 2.79
N GLU A 257 -4.53 12.00 3.47
CA GLU A 257 -4.30 10.55 3.43
C GLU A 257 -5.57 9.81 3.05
N PHE A 258 -5.41 8.79 2.20
CA PHE A 258 -6.46 7.94 1.68
C PHE A 258 -6.13 6.49 2.03
N SER A 259 -6.92 5.85 2.90
CA SER A 259 -6.83 4.41 3.14
C SER A 259 -7.66 3.66 2.11
N CYS A 260 -7.05 2.67 1.46
CA CYS A 260 -7.67 1.97 0.33
C CYS A 260 -8.78 1.00 0.77
N GLY A 261 -8.69 0.47 2.00
CA GLY A 261 -9.53 -0.61 2.50
C GLY A 261 -9.13 -2.00 1.96
N PRO A 262 -9.64 -3.08 2.59
CA PRO A 262 -9.29 -4.46 2.23
C PRO A 262 -10.02 -4.92 0.98
N GLY A 263 -9.51 -5.97 0.35
CA GLY A 263 -10.00 -6.50 -0.93
C GLY A 263 -11.36 -7.21 -0.88
N SER A 264 -11.98 -7.35 0.29
CA SER A 264 -13.31 -7.96 0.44
C SER A 264 -14.06 -7.43 1.65
N ASP A 265 -15.40 -7.49 1.62
CA ASP A 265 -16.24 -7.11 2.76
C ASP A 265 -16.04 -8.04 3.97
N VAL A 266 -15.74 -9.31 3.74
CA VAL A 266 -15.46 -10.30 4.80
C VAL A 266 -14.17 -9.98 5.55
N HIS A 267 -13.26 -9.24 4.91
CA HIS A 267 -12.00 -8.82 5.53
C HIS A 267 -12.10 -7.44 6.20
N ALA A 268 -13.13 -6.66 5.89
CA ALA A 268 -13.30 -5.34 6.48
C ALA A 268 -13.57 -5.41 7.99
N GLY A 269 -13.02 -4.46 8.74
CA GLY A 269 -13.19 -4.37 10.18
C GLY A 269 -12.04 -3.66 10.89
N GLY A 270 -12.12 -3.62 12.21
CA GLY A 270 -11.07 -3.05 13.05
C GLY A 270 -11.29 -1.57 13.41
N TRP A 271 -12.31 -0.92 12.86
CA TRP A 271 -12.77 0.41 13.22
C TRP A 271 -14.28 0.40 13.44
N ASP A 272 -14.78 1.22 14.35
CA ASP A 272 -16.22 1.42 14.52
C ASP A 272 -16.73 2.31 13.38
N PRO A 273 -17.70 1.87 12.56
CA PRO A 273 -18.22 2.67 11.45
C PRO A 273 -18.88 3.99 11.90
N ASP A 274 -19.28 4.10 13.14
CA ASP A 274 -19.89 5.31 13.73
C ASP A 274 -18.86 6.23 14.39
N ASP A 275 -17.60 5.81 14.55
CA ASP A 275 -16.51 6.62 15.13
C ASP A 275 -15.85 7.53 14.08
N MET A 276 -16.58 8.57 13.69
CA MET A 276 -16.09 9.60 12.77
C MET A 276 -15.26 10.64 13.54
N ARG A 277 -13.93 10.52 13.48
CA ARG A 277 -13.01 11.47 14.12
C ARG A 277 -12.98 12.82 13.39
N PRO A 278 -12.58 13.93 14.06
CA PRO A 278 -12.54 15.26 13.45
C PRO A 278 -11.68 15.38 12.19
N GLU A 279 -10.64 14.57 12.07
CA GLU A 279 -9.73 14.51 10.92
C GLU A 279 -10.36 13.85 9.72
N HIS A 280 -11.30 12.93 9.92
CA HIS A 280 -11.96 12.21 8.84
C HIS A 280 -12.80 13.14 7.97
N ARG A 281 -12.70 12.96 6.66
CA ARG A 281 -13.58 13.55 5.63
C ARG A 281 -14.46 12.49 4.99
N PHE A 282 -14.07 11.24 5.14
CA PHE A 282 -14.81 10.06 4.72
C PHE A 282 -14.39 8.88 5.60
N LEU A 283 -15.34 8.01 5.92
CA LEU A 283 -15.13 6.76 6.65
C LEU A 283 -16.10 5.71 6.12
N ARG A 284 -15.59 4.52 5.78
CA ARG A 284 -16.41 3.37 5.40
C ARG A 284 -15.72 2.07 5.81
N VAL A 285 -16.34 1.32 6.71
CA VAL A 285 -15.82 0.02 7.17
C VAL A 285 -16.36 -1.08 6.27
N LYS A 286 -15.84 -1.14 5.05
CA LYS A 286 -16.15 -2.14 4.01
C LYS A 286 -14.94 -2.45 3.16
N GLY A 287 -15.00 -3.55 2.43
CA GLY A 287 -14.05 -3.87 1.36
C GLY A 287 -14.19 -2.95 0.15
N GLY A 288 -13.18 -2.97 -0.70
CA GLY A 288 -13.15 -2.21 -1.93
C GLY A 288 -11.76 -1.80 -2.36
N PHE A 289 -11.67 -0.71 -3.11
CA PHE A 289 -10.40 -0.18 -3.62
C PHE A 289 -10.46 1.33 -3.81
N LEU A 290 -9.29 1.96 -3.92
CA LEU A 290 -9.16 3.37 -4.27
C LEU A 290 -8.84 3.48 -5.76
N ALA A 291 -9.74 4.05 -6.55
CA ALA A 291 -9.49 4.42 -7.94
C ALA A 291 -8.95 5.84 -8.02
N GLY A 292 -7.94 6.05 -8.86
CA GLY A 292 -7.35 7.35 -9.12
C GLY A 292 -7.32 7.68 -10.61
N LYS A 293 -7.48 8.96 -10.94
CA LYS A 293 -7.44 9.44 -12.31
C LYS A 293 -6.75 10.80 -12.37
N VAL A 294 -5.68 10.87 -13.16
CA VAL A 294 -5.04 12.13 -13.55
C VAL A 294 -5.48 12.49 -14.96
N SER A 295 -5.95 13.71 -15.15
CA SER A 295 -6.39 14.22 -16.46
C SER A 295 -6.06 15.69 -16.61
N ARG A 296 -6.02 16.19 -17.84
CA ARG A 296 -5.86 17.61 -18.14
C ARG A 296 -7.21 18.30 -18.38
N MET A 297 -7.29 19.53 -17.90
CA MET A 297 -8.43 20.43 -18.14
C MET A 297 -7.85 21.79 -18.58
N GLY A 298 -7.79 22.03 -19.88
CA GLY A 298 -7.08 23.18 -20.44
C GLY A 298 -5.58 23.12 -20.09
N GLU A 299 -5.05 24.20 -19.53
CA GLU A 299 -3.65 24.26 -19.12
C GLU A 299 -3.38 23.56 -17.77
N GLY A 300 -4.41 23.30 -16.96
CA GLY A 300 -4.32 22.68 -15.64
C GLY A 300 -4.39 21.15 -15.67
N ALA A 301 -3.94 20.51 -14.60
CA ALA A 301 -4.14 19.10 -14.34
C ALA A 301 -5.10 18.88 -13.17
N ARG A 302 -5.83 17.76 -13.19
CA ARG A 302 -6.77 17.35 -12.15
C ARG A 302 -6.43 15.92 -11.72
N LEU A 303 -6.33 15.72 -10.40
CA LEU A 303 -6.30 14.40 -9.78
C LEU A 303 -7.66 14.15 -9.11
N LEU A 304 -8.30 13.04 -9.43
CA LEU A 304 -9.54 12.56 -8.83
C LEU A 304 -9.24 11.26 -8.08
N PHE A 305 -9.67 11.16 -6.84
CA PHE A 305 -9.76 9.92 -6.08
C PHE A 305 -11.22 9.52 -5.90
N GLN A 306 -11.49 8.23 -5.99
CA GLN A 306 -12.80 7.63 -5.77
C GLN A 306 -12.65 6.34 -4.97
N HIS A 307 -13.26 6.27 -3.78
CA HIS A 307 -13.40 5.03 -3.05
C HIS A 307 -14.54 4.21 -3.67
N CYS A 308 -14.19 3.06 -4.19
CA CYS A 308 -15.10 2.07 -4.74
C CYS A 308 -15.33 0.95 -3.72
N ASP A 309 -16.50 0.32 -3.76
CA ASP A 309 -16.75 -0.93 -3.03
C ASP A 309 -16.27 -2.15 -3.83
N VAL A 310 -16.62 -3.35 -3.37
CA VAL A 310 -16.18 -4.59 -4.03
C VAL A 310 -16.81 -4.83 -5.40
N GLU A 311 -17.85 -4.10 -5.75
CA GLU A 311 -18.52 -4.20 -7.05
C GLU A 311 -18.13 -3.06 -8.01
N GLY A 312 -17.44 -1.98 -7.52
CA GLY A 312 -16.91 -0.85 -8.32
C GLY A 312 -17.57 0.50 -8.05
#